data_6fd2d1daa893f217abc6126226950f17
#
_entry.id   6fd2d1daa893f217abc6126226950f17
#
_cell.length_a   1.000
_cell.length_b   1.000
_cell.length_c   1.000
_cell.angle_alpha   90.00
_cell.angle_beta   90.00
_cell.angle_gamma   90.00
#
_symmetry.space_group_name_H-M   'P 1'
#
loop_
_entity.id
_entity.type
_entity.pdbx_description
1 polymer ?
#
loop_
_entity_poly.entity_id
_entity_poly.type
_entity_poly.pdbx_seq_one_letter_code
_entity_poly.pdbx_strand_id
1 'polypeptide(L)'
;MTEYERWLQQPLDDQDLTEELQSIQGQEDEINDRFYRELEFGTAGLRGVIGAGTNRMNVYTVRKATQGLSNYLLKHAEGKPQSVAIAYDSRIKGVLFSKESAAVLAANGIKAYIYPQLMPTPALSYAVRHLKCDAGICVTASHNPAKYNGYKAYGSDGCQITADMADGITQEIGALDIFADVKKMDFEEGRRQGLIEYIGDETMGAFLDDVYKESLTGDASNLKL
;
A
#
# COMPACT_ATOMS: atom_id res chain seq x y z
N MET A 1 -24.73 -0.04 -18.05
CA MET A 1 -23.55 0.82 -17.79
C MET A 1 -22.36 -0.10 -17.57
N THR A 2 -21.36 -0.03 -18.40
CA THR A 2 -20.10 -0.76 -18.23
C THR A 2 -19.26 -0.17 -17.09
N GLU A 3 -18.27 -0.90 -16.58
CA GLU A 3 -17.39 -0.36 -15.54
C GLU A 3 -16.55 0.83 -16.05
N TYR A 4 -16.15 0.80 -17.32
CA TYR A 4 -15.49 1.95 -17.97
C TYR A 4 -16.38 3.21 -17.99
N GLU A 5 -17.67 3.08 -18.40
CA GLU A 5 -18.61 4.20 -18.38
C GLU A 5 -18.84 4.73 -16.97
N ARG A 6 -18.87 3.85 -15.97
CA ARG A 6 -18.99 4.21 -14.57
C ARG A 6 -17.80 5.07 -14.12
N TRP A 7 -16.58 4.67 -14.46
CA TRP A 7 -15.37 5.42 -14.13
C TRP A 7 -15.32 6.79 -14.80
N LEU A 8 -15.76 6.90 -16.05
CA LEU A 8 -15.86 8.20 -16.77
C LEU A 8 -16.82 9.19 -16.09
N GLN A 9 -17.83 8.69 -15.39
CA GLN A 9 -18.84 9.54 -14.71
C GLN A 9 -18.42 9.96 -13.29
N GLN A 10 -17.36 9.38 -12.74
CA GLN A 10 -16.90 9.74 -11.41
C GLN A 10 -16.03 11.01 -11.43
N PRO A 11 -16.19 11.89 -10.44
CA PRO A 11 -15.26 12.99 -10.22
C PRO A 11 -13.96 12.43 -9.61
N LEU A 12 -13.04 11.97 -10.48
CA LEU A 12 -11.78 11.38 -10.02
C LEU A 12 -10.85 12.44 -9.45
N ASP A 13 -10.22 12.14 -8.29
CA ASP A 13 -9.27 13.05 -7.63
C ASP A 13 -7.88 13.05 -8.31
N ASP A 14 -7.55 12.03 -9.11
CA ASP A 14 -6.30 11.95 -9.88
C ASP A 14 -6.57 12.32 -11.33
N GLN A 15 -6.14 13.52 -11.74
CA GLN A 15 -6.38 14.05 -13.08
C GLN A 15 -5.76 13.18 -14.16
N ASP A 16 -4.59 12.57 -13.91
CA ASP A 16 -3.93 11.66 -14.86
C ASP A 16 -4.88 10.53 -15.28
N LEU A 17 -5.67 9.98 -14.31
CA LEU A 17 -6.63 8.90 -14.60
C LEU A 17 -7.79 9.39 -15.47
N THR A 18 -8.26 10.62 -15.26
CA THR A 18 -9.32 11.21 -16.08
C THR A 18 -8.87 11.40 -17.52
N GLU A 19 -7.67 11.93 -17.72
CA GLU A 19 -7.08 12.14 -19.04
C GLU A 19 -6.84 10.79 -19.74
N GLU A 20 -6.35 9.80 -19.02
CA GLU A 20 -6.10 8.45 -19.54
C GLU A 20 -7.42 7.78 -19.98
N LEU A 21 -8.49 7.85 -19.17
CA LEU A 21 -9.80 7.30 -19.53
C LEU A 21 -10.37 7.95 -20.79
N GLN A 22 -10.21 9.27 -20.92
CA GLN A 22 -10.65 9.97 -22.13
C GLN A 22 -9.85 9.57 -23.37
N SER A 23 -8.55 9.34 -23.20
CA SER A 23 -7.64 8.98 -24.31
C SER A 23 -7.92 7.61 -24.93
N ILE A 24 -8.51 6.68 -24.15
CA ILE A 24 -8.83 5.31 -24.60
C ILE A 24 -10.28 5.17 -25.11
N GLN A 25 -11.03 6.27 -25.18
CA GLN A 25 -12.41 6.23 -25.67
C GLN A 25 -12.48 5.69 -27.10
N GLY A 26 -13.30 4.63 -27.29
CA GLY A 26 -13.44 3.92 -28.57
C GLY A 26 -12.33 2.89 -28.85
N GLN A 27 -11.38 2.69 -27.94
CA GLN A 27 -10.34 1.66 -28.04
C GLN A 27 -10.77 0.42 -27.24
N GLU A 28 -11.59 -0.45 -27.85
CA GLU A 28 -12.25 -1.57 -27.15
C GLU A 28 -11.23 -2.53 -26.48
N ASP A 29 -10.11 -2.82 -27.14
CA ASP A 29 -9.07 -3.72 -26.59
C ASP A 29 -8.43 -3.12 -25.34
N GLU A 30 -8.12 -1.81 -25.36
CA GLU A 30 -7.56 -1.09 -24.19
C GLU A 30 -8.57 -1.01 -23.05
N ILE A 31 -9.83 -0.72 -23.36
CA ILE A 31 -10.90 -0.68 -22.35
C ILE A 31 -11.07 -2.05 -21.74
N ASN A 32 -11.14 -3.10 -22.56
CA ASN A 32 -11.30 -4.47 -22.08
C ASN A 32 -10.13 -4.89 -21.17
N ASP A 33 -8.87 -4.66 -21.59
CA ASP A 33 -7.68 -5.01 -20.81
C ASP A 33 -7.65 -4.34 -19.42
N ARG A 34 -8.23 -3.14 -19.30
CA ARG A 34 -8.26 -2.36 -18.05
C ARG A 34 -9.44 -2.69 -17.13
N PHE A 35 -10.55 -3.22 -17.67
CA PHE A 35 -11.81 -3.35 -16.96
C PHE A 35 -12.42 -4.76 -16.96
N TYR A 36 -11.79 -5.78 -17.62
CA TYR A 36 -12.37 -7.13 -17.69
C TYR A 36 -12.39 -7.86 -16.34
N ARG A 37 -11.60 -7.38 -15.37
CA ARG A 37 -11.56 -7.88 -13.99
C ARG A 37 -11.03 -6.82 -13.03
N GLU A 38 -11.07 -7.12 -11.75
CA GLU A 38 -10.32 -6.39 -10.74
C GLU A 38 -8.91 -7.00 -10.56
N LEU A 39 -7.95 -6.20 -10.05
CA LEU A 39 -6.66 -6.73 -9.61
C LEU A 39 -6.88 -7.71 -8.46
N GLU A 40 -6.32 -8.90 -8.60
CA GLU A 40 -6.38 -9.94 -7.58
C GLU A 40 -5.45 -9.60 -6.41
N PHE A 41 -5.98 -9.68 -5.20
CA PHE A 41 -5.22 -9.61 -3.97
C PHE A 41 -4.89 -11.04 -3.49
N GLY A 42 -3.64 -11.30 -3.16
CA GLY A 42 -3.20 -12.60 -2.65
C GLY A 42 -2.06 -12.46 -1.64
N THR A 43 -1.37 -13.54 -1.33
CA THR A 43 -0.23 -13.56 -0.39
C THR A 43 0.89 -12.61 -0.79
N ALA A 44 1.02 -12.28 -2.08
CA ALA A 44 1.94 -11.27 -2.58
C ALA A 44 1.34 -9.84 -2.61
N GLY A 45 0.10 -9.66 -2.11
CA GLY A 45 -0.66 -8.42 -2.21
C GLY A 45 -1.19 -8.16 -3.63
N LEU A 46 -1.25 -6.88 -4.06
CA LEU A 46 -1.60 -6.47 -5.42
C LEU A 46 -0.36 -6.19 -6.25
N ARG A 47 -0.44 -6.43 -7.55
CA ARG A 47 0.56 -5.98 -8.53
C ARG A 47 -0.07 -5.78 -9.90
N GLY A 48 0.21 -4.65 -10.54
CA GLY A 48 -0.32 -4.36 -11.87
C GLY A 48 0.41 -3.21 -12.56
N VAL A 49 0.06 -2.97 -13.80
CA VAL A 49 0.46 -1.78 -14.54
C VAL A 49 -0.24 -0.57 -13.92
N ILE A 50 0.50 0.54 -13.78
CA ILE A 50 -0.05 1.80 -13.30
C ILE A 50 -0.97 2.38 -14.38
N GLY A 51 -2.17 2.86 -13.99
CA GLY A 51 -3.11 3.50 -14.90
C GLY A 51 -4.57 3.42 -14.45
N ALA A 52 -5.45 3.94 -15.28
CA ALA A 52 -6.89 3.94 -15.04
C ALA A 52 -7.50 2.55 -15.30
N GLY A 53 -8.41 2.13 -14.42
CA GLY A 53 -9.14 0.86 -14.54
C GLY A 53 -9.06 -0.01 -13.28
N THR A 54 -9.98 -0.98 -13.20
CA THR A 54 -10.05 -1.93 -12.09
C THR A 54 -8.91 -2.96 -12.11
N ASN A 55 -8.39 -3.27 -13.30
CA ASN A 55 -7.23 -4.16 -13.52
C ASN A 55 -5.91 -3.35 -13.61
N ARG A 56 -5.81 -2.24 -12.92
CA ARG A 56 -4.64 -1.34 -12.88
C ARG A 56 -4.31 -0.91 -11.46
N MET A 57 -3.02 -0.59 -11.24
CA MET A 57 -2.57 0.06 -10.02
C MET A 57 -2.85 1.57 -10.11
N ASN A 58 -3.74 2.06 -9.28
CA ASN A 58 -4.08 3.47 -9.14
C ASN A 58 -4.52 3.79 -7.72
N VAL A 59 -4.83 5.04 -7.43
CA VAL A 59 -5.24 5.48 -6.09
C VAL A 59 -6.50 4.76 -5.61
N TYR A 60 -7.44 4.45 -6.49
CA TYR A 60 -8.70 3.79 -6.13
C TYR A 60 -8.51 2.31 -5.77
N THR A 61 -7.71 1.57 -6.55
CA THR A 61 -7.40 0.16 -6.26
C THR A 61 -6.56 0.02 -4.99
N VAL A 62 -5.62 0.94 -4.75
CA VAL A 62 -4.84 1.00 -3.51
C VAL A 62 -5.70 1.34 -2.30
N ARG A 63 -6.60 2.33 -2.42
CA ARG A 63 -7.56 2.70 -1.37
C ARG A 63 -8.49 1.54 -1.03
N LYS A 64 -9.06 0.86 -2.05
CA LYS A 64 -9.94 -0.31 -1.87
C LYS A 64 -9.22 -1.44 -1.13
N ALA A 65 -7.99 -1.76 -1.53
CA ALA A 65 -7.17 -2.76 -0.85
C ALA A 65 -6.87 -2.38 0.60
N THR A 66 -6.56 -1.11 0.85
CA THR A 66 -6.28 -0.62 2.20
C THR A 66 -7.55 -0.61 3.08
N GLN A 67 -8.72 -0.31 2.49
CA GLN A 67 -9.98 -0.42 3.21
C GLN A 67 -10.28 -1.87 3.59
N GLY A 68 -10.05 -2.84 2.69
CA GLY A 68 -10.20 -4.25 2.99
C GLY A 68 -9.24 -4.72 4.10
N LEU A 69 -7.97 -4.31 4.05
CA LEU A 69 -7.02 -4.55 5.14
C LEU A 69 -7.50 -3.92 6.46
N SER A 70 -8.00 -2.69 6.42
CA SER A 70 -8.54 -1.99 7.60
C SER A 70 -9.71 -2.75 8.23
N ASN A 71 -10.67 -3.18 7.40
CA ASN A 71 -11.82 -3.96 7.85
C ASN A 71 -11.38 -5.28 8.51
N TYR A 72 -10.44 -5.98 7.87
CA TYR A 72 -9.88 -7.22 8.40
C TYR A 72 -9.21 -7.00 9.77
N LEU A 73 -8.33 -6.00 9.89
CA LEU A 73 -7.65 -5.69 11.17
C LEU A 73 -8.64 -5.33 12.27
N LEU A 74 -9.61 -4.46 11.99
CA LEU A 74 -10.61 -4.04 12.97
C LEU A 74 -11.51 -5.19 13.44
N LYS A 75 -11.85 -6.11 12.53
CA LYS A 75 -12.65 -7.30 12.85
C LYS A 75 -11.92 -8.26 13.79
N HIS A 76 -10.59 -8.30 13.73
CA HIS A 76 -9.73 -9.17 14.55
C HIS A 76 -9.06 -8.43 15.72
N ALA A 77 -9.32 -7.14 15.88
CA ALA A 77 -8.68 -6.28 16.89
C ALA A 77 -9.05 -6.59 18.34
N GLU A 78 -10.15 -7.32 18.59
CA GLU A 78 -10.66 -7.56 19.95
C GLU A 78 -10.81 -6.27 20.79
N GLY A 79 -11.14 -5.15 20.13
CA GLY A 79 -11.27 -3.83 20.75
C GLY A 79 -9.95 -3.11 21.03
N LYS A 80 -8.81 -3.64 20.62
CA LYS A 80 -7.49 -3.00 20.78
C LYS A 80 -7.22 -2.00 19.65
N PRO A 81 -6.54 -0.87 19.95
CA PRO A 81 -6.05 0.03 18.90
C PRO A 81 -5.15 -0.71 17.92
N GLN A 82 -5.30 -0.42 16.65
CA GLN A 82 -4.51 -1.04 15.57
C GLN A 82 -3.53 -0.05 14.98
N SER A 83 -2.40 -0.55 14.49
CA SER A 83 -1.37 0.24 13.82
C SER A 83 -0.74 -0.48 12.64
N VAL A 84 -0.30 0.29 11.64
CA VAL A 84 0.29 -0.24 10.40
C VAL A 84 1.53 0.58 10.03
N ALA A 85 2.65 -0.09 9.75
CA ALA A 85 3.84 0.53 9.19
C ALA A 85 3.79 0.56 7.66
N ILE A 86 4.28 1.64 7.03
CA ILE A 86 4.24 1.81 5.57
C ILE A 86 5.62 2.20 5.06
N ALA A 87 6.11 1.46 4.05
CA ALA A 87 7.30 1.79 3.29
C ALA A 87 7.03 1.75 1.79
N TYR A 88 7.87 2.41 1.01
CA TYR A 88 7.81 2.45 -0.45
C TYR A 88 9.19 2.54 -1.07
N ASP A 89 9.32 2.05 -2.29
CA ASP A 89 10.55 2.18 -3.09
C ASP A 89 10.48 3.35 -4.09
N SER A 90 11.46 3.44 -4.99
CA SER A 90 11.61 4.54 -5.96
C SER A 90 10.64 4.48 -7.15
N ARG A 91 9.63 3.61 -7.13
CA ARG A 91 8.69 3.43 -8.24
C ARG A 91 7.77 4.63 -8.43
N ILE A 92 7.34 4.81 -9.68
CA ILE A 92 6.34 5.81 -10.07
C ILE A 92 5.12 5.70 -9.15
N LYS A 93 4.62 6.84 -8.65
CA LYS A 93 3.49 6.95 -7.72
C LYS A 93 3.69 6.24 -6.36
N GLY A 94 4.90 5.80 -5.99
CA GLY A 94 5.17 5.13 -4.70
C GLY A 94 4.78 6.00 -3.50
N VAL A 95 5.21 7.25 -3.48
CA VAL A 95 4.84 8.24 -2.44
C VAL A 95 3.34 8.46 -2.38
N LEU A 96 2.70 8.63 -3.55
CA LEU A 96 1.24 8.87 -3.63
C LEU A 96 0.47 7.69 -3.05
N PHE A 97 0.75 6.47 -3.49
CA PHE A 97 0.06 5.27 -3.02
C PHE A 97 0.26 5.01 -1.52
N SER A 98 1.44 5.31 -1.00
CA SER A 98 1.73 5.19 0.44
C SER A 98 0.95 6.22 1.26
N LYS A 99 0.85 7.46 0.82
CA LYS A 99 0.05 8.50 1.48
C LYS A 99 -1.45 8.19 1.42
N GLU A 100 -1.95 7.69 0.28
CA GLU A 100 -3.34 7.26 0.13
C GLU A 100 -3.67 6.08 1.07
N SER A 101 -2.75 5.12 1.22
CA SER A 101 -2.90 4.04 2.19
C SER A 101 -2.96 4.58 3.62
N ALA A 102 -2.06 5.49 4.01
CA ALA A 102 -2.08 6.11 5.33
C ALA A 102 -3.38 6.89 5.59
N ALA A 103 -3.91 7.60 4.58
CA ALA A 103 -5.14 8.37 4.66
C ALA A 103 -6.39 7.49 4.87
N VAL A 104 -6.43 6.31 4.24
CA VAL A 104 -7.49 5.31 4.45
C VAL A 104 -7.40 4.68 5.84
N LEU A 105 -6.21 4.26 6.27
CA LEU A 105 -6.01 3.71 7.62
C LEU A 105 -6.47 4.70 8.69
N ALA A 106 -6.02 5.95 8.61
CA ALA A 106 -6.37 7.01 9.54
C ALA A 106 -7.89 7.27 9.58
N ALA A 107 -8.57 7.27 8.43
CA ALA A 107 -10.03 7.42 8.35
C ALA A 107 -10.80 6.27 9.01
N ASN A 108 -10.16 5.12 9.18
CA ASN A 108 -10.69 3.96 9.90
C ASN A 108 -10.22 3.89 11.38
N GLY A 109 -9.54 4.93 11.88
CA GLY A 109 -9.04 4.99 13.26
C GLY A 109 -7.82 4.11 13.51
N ILE A 110 -7.14 3.66 12.45
CA ILE A 110 -5.92 2.86 12.53
C ILE A 110 -4.71 3.79 12.44
N LYS A 111 -3.77 3.68 13.39
CA LYS A 111 -2.53 4.46 13.39
C LYS A 111 -1.64 4.04 12.23
N ALA A 112 -1.25 4.99 11.37
CA ALA A 112 -0.32 4.76 10.28
C ALA A 112 1.06 5.34 10.60
N TYR A 113 2.08 4.50 10.59
CA TYR A 113 3.49 4.90 10.65
C TYR A 113 4.08 4.81 9.25
N ILE A 114 4.46 5.93 8.65
CA ILE A 114 4.95 5.98 7.27
C ILE A 114 6.40 6.49 7.22
N TYR A 115 7.26 5.85 6.46
CA TYR A 115 8.60 6.37 6.21
C TYR A 115 8.53 7.68 5.41
N PRO A 116 9.28 8.73 5.80
CA PRO A 116 9.30 10.01 5.09
C PRO A 116 10.03 9.94 3.76
N GLN A 117 10.83 8.91 3.55
CA GLN A 117 11.65 8.67 2.37
C GLN A 117 11.52 7.22 1.91
N LEU A 118 11.99 6.93 0.70
CA LEU A 118 12.01 5.57 0.16
C LEU A 118 12.87 4.65 1.02
N MET A 119 12.37 3.42 1.24
CA MET A 119 13.00 2.42 2.08
C MET A 119 12.98 1.03 1.45
N PRO A 120 14.00 0.21 1.67
CA PRO A 120 13.99 -1.17 1.23
C PRO A 120 13.00 -2.01 2.06
N THR A 121 12.48 -3.07 1.47
CA THR A 121 11.55 -4.00 2.14
C THR A 121 11.99 -4.49 3.53
N PRO A 122 13.29 -4.81 3.79
CA PRO A 122 13.73 -5.21 5.13
C PRO A 122 13.52 -4.13 6.20
N ALA A 123 13.62 -2.84 5.85
CA ALA A 123 13.34 -1.76 6.78
C ALA A 123 11.86 -1.73 7.20
N LEU A 124 10.92 -2.07 6.29
CA LEU A 124 9.52 -2.25 6.67
C LEU A 124 9.33 -3.40 7.66
N SER A 125 9.86 -4.58 7.32
CA SER A 125 9.78 -5.75 8.19
C SER A 125 10.31 -5.46 9.61
N TYR A 126 11.41 -4.72 9.69
CA TYR A 126 11.97 -4.26 10.95
C TYR A 126 11.03 -3.29 11.68
N ALA A 127 10.53 -2.26 10.98
CA ALA A 127 9.63 -1.26 11.57
C ALA A 127 8.34 -1.87 12.13
N VAL A 128 7.73 -2.84 11.42
CA VAL A 128 6.55 -3.56 11.92
C VAL A 128 6.81 -4.15 13.30
N ARG A 129 7.91 -4.87 13.47
CA ARG A 129 8.27 -5.53 14.74
C ARG A 129 8.73 -4.53 15.80
N HIS A 130 9.57 -3.56 15.41
CA HIS A 130 10.16 -2.56 16.32
C HIS A 130 9.10 -1.63 16.92
N LEU A 131 8.17 -1.16 16.08
CA LEU A 131 7.04 -0.31 16.50
C LEU A 131 5.84 -1.11 17.01
N LYS A 132 5.92 -2.45 16.98
CA LYS A 132 4.85 -3.38 17.38
C LYS A 132 3.55 -3.12 16.62
N CYS A 133 3.66 -2.89 15.32
CA CYS A 133 2.51 -2.71 14.44
C CYS A 133 1.78 -4.04 14.21
N ASP A 134 0.48 -3.96 13.99
CA ASP A 134 -0.39 -5.12 13.72
C ASP A 134 -0.25 -5.62 12.28
N ALA A 135 0.18 -4.72 11.38
CA ALA A 135 0.46 -5.05 9.98
C ALA A 135 1.50 -4.10 9.36
N GLY A 136 1.93 -4.40 8.14
CA GLY A 136 2.77 -3.55 7.32
C GLY A 136 2.31 -3.47 5.88
N ILE A 137 2.62 -2.36 5.21
CA ILE A 137 2.36 -2.15 3.77
C ILE A 137 3.68 -1.75 3.10
N CYS A 138 4.08 -2.47 2.05
CA CYS A 138 5.19 -2.09 1.19
C CYS A 138 4.69 -1.78 -0.22
N VAL A 139 4.78 -0.51 -0.62
CA VAL A 139 4.43 -0.09 -1.99
C VAL A 139 5.63 -0.33 -2.89
N THR A 140 5.60 -1.46 -3.59
CA THR A 140 6.70 -1.92 -4.48
C THR A 140 6.21 -3.00 -5.45
N ALA A 141 6.79 -3.05 -6.64
CA ALA A 141 6.65 -4.17 -7.55
C ALA A 141 7.98 -4.94 -7.75
N SER A 142 8.89 -4.86 -6.77
CA SER A 142 10.17 -5.60 -6.78
C SER A 142 11.00 -5.30 -8.04
N HIS A 143 11.23 -6.30 -8.90
CA HIS A 143 12.03 -6.23 -10.12
C HIS A 143 11.20 -6.08 -11.42
N ASN A 144 9.90 -5.88 -11.33
CA ASN A 144 9.06 -5.67 -12.50
C ASN A 144 9.45 -4.38 -13.26
N PRO A 145 9.15 -4.26 -14.56
CA PRO A 145 9.37 -3.04 -15.32
C PRO A 145 8.77 -1.79 -14.66
N ALA A 146 9.31 -0.61 -14.97
CA ALA A 146 8.95 0.67 -14.33
C ALA A 146 7.45 1.02 -14.41
N LYS A 147 6.75 0.55 -15.44
CA LYS A 147 5.29 0.75 -15.58
C LYS A 147 4.44 0.00 -14.56
N TYR A 148 5.03 -0.90 -13.76
CA TYR A 148 4.33 -1.64 -12.70
C TYR A 148 4.56 -0.98 -11.36
N ASN A 149 3.53 -1.06 -10.50
CA ASN A 149 3.68 -0.92 -9.06
C ASN A 149 2.91 -2.04 -8.35
N GLY A 150 3.01 -2.09 -7.03
CA GLY A 150 2.35 -3.10 -6.22
C GLY A 150 2.13 -2.62 -4.80
N TYR A 151 1.33 -3.38 -4.08
CA TYR A 151 0.97 -3.18 -2.69
C TYR A 151 1.11 -4.53 -1.98
N LYS A 152 2.15 -4.69 -1.18
CA LYS A 152 2.41 -5.91 -0.42
C LYS A 152 1.97 -5.72 1.03
N ALA A 153 1.24 -6.68 1.58
CA ALA A 153 0.84 -6.69 2.97
C ALA A 153 1.76 -7.60 3.80
N TYR A 154 2.01 -7.19 5.04
CA TYR A 154 2.85 -7.87 6.04
C TYR A 154 2.06 -8.06 7.32
N GLY A 155 2.27 -9.19 7.99
CA GLY A 155 1.73 -9.46 9.32
C GLY A 155 2.54 -8.78 10.44
N SER A 156 2.05 -8.88 11.67
CA SER A 156 2.70 -8.33 12.87
C SER A 156 4.08 -8.93 13.17
N ASP A 157 4.39 -10.08 12.61
CA ASP A 157 5.70 -10.73 12.68
C ASP A 157 6.75 -10.12 11.74
N GLY A 158 6.33 -9.16 10.87
CA GLY A 158 7.18 -8.55 9.87
C GLY A 158 7.41 -9.41 8.62
N CYS A 159 6.71 -10.53 8.47
CA CYS A 159 6.71 -11.36 7.27
C CYS A 159 5.55 -11.00 6.34
N GLN A 160 5.62 -11.37 5.05
CA GLN A 160 4.46 -11.30 4.18
C GLN A 160 3.31 -12.13 4.76
N ILE A 161 2.08 -11.66 4.56
CA ILE A 161 0.88 -12.31 5.11
C ILE A 161 0.75 -13.77 4.67
N THR A 162 0.14 -14.58 5.55
CA THR A 162 -0.19 -15.98 5.27
C THR A 162 -1.35 -16.09 4.28
N ALA A 163 -1.59 -17.29 3.74
CA ALA A 163 -2.73 -17.54 2.85
C ALA A 163 -4.07 -17.22 3.54
N ASP A 164 -4.26 -17.67 4.78
CA ASP A 164 -5.50 -17.45 5.54
C ASP A 164 -5.77 -15.95 5.75
N MET A 165 -4.73 -15.18 6.06
CA MET A 165 -4.85 -13.71 6.20
C MET A 165 -5.15 -13.06 4.84
N ALA A 166 -4.51 -13.51 3.77
CA ALA A 166 -4.76 -13.01 2.42
C ALA A 166 -6.20 -13.28 1.97
N ASP A 167 -6.71 -14.48 2.24
CA ASP A 167 -8.09 -14.87 1.93
C ASP A 167 -9.10 -14.02 2.72
N GLY A 168 -8.84 -13.79 4.01
CA GLY A 168 -9.68 -12.92 4.83
C GLY A 168 -9.71 -11.47 4.33
N ILE A 169 -8.57 -10.91 3.97
CA ILE A 169 -8.47 -9.56 3.39
C ILE A 169 -9.18 -9.51 2.02
N THR A 170 -9.01 -10.54 1.19
CA THR A 170 -9.64 -10.64 -0.12
C THR A 170 -11.18 -10.65 -0.01
N GLN A 171 -11.72 -11.35 0.98
CA GLN A 171 -13.17 -11.32 1.26
C GLN A 171 -13.65 -9.92 1.62
N GLU A 172 -12.91 -9.20 2.49
CA GLU A 172 -13.25 -7.82 2.84
C GLU A 172 -13.17 -6.88 1.62
N ILE A 173 -12.13 -7.02 0.76
CA ILE A 173 -11.99 -6.25 -0.49
C ILE A 173 -13.16 -6.52 -1.44
N GLY A 174 -13.54 -7.79 -1.61
CA GLY A 174 -14.61 -8.21 -2.53
C GLY A 174 -16.00 -7.71 -2.14
N ALA A 175 -16.20 -7.36 -0.86
CA ALA A 175 -17.45 -6.79 -0.35
C ALA A 175 -17.59 -5.28 -0.59
N LEU A 176 -16.50 -4.59 -1.04
CA LEU A 176 -16.45 -3.13 -1.14
C LEU A 176 -16.75 -2.64 -2.57
N ASP A 177 -17.55 -1.59 -2.66
CA ASP A 177 -17.57 -0.74 -3.84
C ASP A 177 -16.37 0.22 -3.81
N ILE A 178 -15.67 0.32 -4.94
CA ILE A 178 -14.41 1.07 -5.05
C ILE A 178 -14.57 2.59 -4.84
N PHE A 179 -15.77 3.13 -5.06
CA PHE A 179 -16.06 4.55 -4.91
C PHE A 179 -16.88 4.87 -3.66
N ALA A 180 -17.84 4.02 -3.29
CA ALA A 180 -18.81 4.31 -2.25
C ALA A 180 -18.39 3.88 -0.84
N ASP A 181 -17.60 2.77 -0.72
CA ASP A 181 -17.37 2.13 0.58
C ASP A 181 -15.99 2.42 1.17
N VAL A 182 -15.15 3.16 0.45
CA VAL A 182 -13.79 3.50 0.89
C VAL A 182 -13.78 4.81 1.67
N LYS A 183 -13.39 4.74 2.93
CA LYS A 183 -13.19 5.91 3.78
C LYS A 183 -11.80 6.49 3.56
N LYS A 184 -11.72 7.81 3.44
CA LYS A 184 -10.46 8.53 3.31
C LYS A 184 -10.55 9.84 4.09
N MET A 185 -9.48 10.23 4.77
CA MET A 185 -9.31 11.58 5.31
C MET A 185 -8.17 12.29 4.57
N ASP A 186 -8.06 13.59 4.79
CA ASP A 186 -6.90 14.34 4.33
C ASP A 186 -5.63 13.89 5.06
N PHE A 187 -4.54 13.70 4.33
CA PHE A 187 -3.28 13.19 4.90
C PHE A 187 -2.71 14.12 5.99
N GLU A 188 -2.72 15.44 5.75
CA GLU A 188 -2.19 16.40 6.72
C GLU A 188 -3.14 16.55 7.93
N GLU A 189 -4.45 16.37 7.73
CA GLU A 189 -5.39 16.26 8.84
C GLU A 189 -5.11 15.03 9.71
N GLY A 190 -4.88 13.86 9.09
CA GLY A 190 -4.48 12.65 9.79
C GLY A 190 -3.20 12.84 10.61
N ARG A 191 -2.24 13.60 10.08
CA ARG A 191 -1.02 13.99 10.80
C ARG A 191 -1.32 14.90 12.00
N ARG A 192 -2.13 15.93 11.82
CA ARG A 192 -2.52 16.85 12.91
C ARG A 192 -3.24 16.13 14.05
N GLN A 193 -4.05 15.14 13.72
CA GLN A 193 -4.75 14.32 14.70
C GLN A 193 -3.85 13.24 15.34
N GLY A 194 -2.61 13.09 14.90
CA GLY A 194 -1.69 12.07 15.37
C GLY A 194 -2.04 10.65 14.91
N LEU A 195 -2.94 10.49 13.93
CA LEU A 195 -3.27 9.20 13.32
C LEU A 195 -2.28 8.79 12.23
N ILE A 196 -1.56 9.75 11.65
CA ILE A 196 -0.46 9.50 10.71
C ILE A 196 0.81 10.09 11.30
N GLU A 197 1.87 9.30 11.40
CA GLU A 197 3.14 9.71 11.95
C GLU A 197 4.29 9.24 11.06
N TYR A 198 5.28 10.11 10.86
CA TYR A 198 6.50 9.70 10.18
C TYR A 198 7.37 8.84 11.09
N ILE A 199 7.89 7.75 10.54
CA ILE A 199 8.89 6.91 11.21
C ILE A 199 10.18 7.71 11.32
N GLY A 200 10.67 7.88 12.55
CA GLY A 200 11.86 8.67 12.84
C GLY A 200 13.17 7.94 12.54
N ASP A 201 14.27 8.70 12.54
CA ASP A 201 15.62 8.20 12.27
C ASP A 201 16.07 7.16 13.31
N GLU A 202 15.51 7.17 14.52
CA GLU A 202 15.80 6.21 15.58
C GLU A 202 15.46 4.77 15.17
N THR A 203 14.33 4.55 14.49
CA THR A 203 13.94 3.23 13.98
C THR A 203 14.92 2.74 12.90
N MET A 204 15.37 3.66 12.03
CA MET A 204 16.36 3.33 11.00
C MET A 204 17.73 3.08 11.61
N GLY A 205 18.14 3.86 12.60
CA GLY A 205 19.37 3.66 13.35
C GLY A 205 19.39 2.28 14.03
N ALA A 206 18.31 1.93 14.74
CA ALA A 206 18.17 0.62 15.37
C ALA A 206 18.23 -0.54 14.36
N PHE A 207 17.60 -0.38 13.18
CA PHE A 207 17.69 -1.36 12.09
C PHE A 207 19.14 -1.55 11.61
N LEU A 208 19.86 -0.47 11.37
CA LEU A 208 21.26 -0.53 10.94
C LEU A 208 22.18 -1.12 12.02
N ASP A 209 21.98 -0.76 13.27
CA ASP A 209 22.73 -1.30 14.40
C ASP A 209 22.55 -2.83 14.51
N ASP A 210 21.33 -3.33 14.32
CA ASP A 210 21.06 -4.75 14.35
C ASP A 210 21.67 -5.47 13.12
N VAL A 211 21.64 -4.86 11.93
CA VAL A 211 22.34 -5.39 10.75
C VAL A 211 23.85 -5.44 10.97
N TYR A 212 24.44 -4.44 11.62
CA TYR A 212 25.87 -4.43 11.95
C TYR A 212 26.25 -5.55 12.93
N LYS A 213 25.41 -5.88 13.91
CA LYS A 213 25.65 -6.98 14.85
C LYS A 213 25.74 -8.35 14.17
N GLU A 214 25.07 -8.51 13.03
CA GLU A 214 25.13 -9.75 12.22
C GLU A 214 26.41 -9.85 11.37
N SER A 215 27.25 -8.80 11.32
CA SER A 215 28.51 -8.82 10.58
C SER A 215 29.53 -9.76 11.23
N LEU A 216 30.01 -10.73 10.48
CA LEU A 216 31.03 -11.71 10.95
C LEU A 216 32.43 -11.10 11.06
N THR A 217 32.73 -10.03 10.33
CA THR A 217 34.07 -9.43 10.22
C THR A 217 34.23 -8.14 11.00
N GLY A 218 33.14 -7.48 11.35
CA GLY A 218 33.13 -6.23 12.13
C GLY A 218 33.79 -5.00 11.46
N ASP A 219 34.64 -5.23 10.45
CA ASP A 219 35.42 -4.18 9.78
C ASP A 219 35.58 -4.48 8.28
N ALA A 220 35.09 -3.58 7.45
CA ALA A 220 35.23 -3.62 6.00
C ALA A 220 36.28 -2.65 5.48
N SER A 221 37.06 -2.00 6.34
CA SER A 221 38.04 -0.95 5.96
C SER A 221 39.13 -1.44 5.01
N ASN A 222 39.35 -2.75 4.94
CA ASN A 222 40.34 -3.39 4.06
C ASN A 222 39.75 -3.84 2.70
N LEU A 223 38.46 -3.65 2.45
CA LEU A 223 37.87 -3.93 1.15
C LEU A 223 38.21 -2.78 0.19
N LYS A 224 38.99 -3.08 -0.83
CA LYS A 224 39.19 -2.18 -1.98
C LYS A 224 38.04 -2.42 -2.95
N LEU A 225 37.17 -1.42 -3.08
CA LEU A 225 36.18 -1.34 -4.14
C LEU A 225 36.82 -0.80 -5.43
#